data_4e4ea8d6a2809fcd2c4c0c926cb99ae4
#
_entry.id   4e4ea8d6a2809fcd2c4c0c926cb99ae4
#
_cell.length_a   1.000
_cell.length_b   1.000
_cell.length_c   1.000
_cell.angle_alpha   90.00
_cell.angle_beta   90.00
_cell.angle_gamma   90.00
#
_symmetry.space_group_name_H-M   'P 1'
#
loop_
_entity.id
_entity.type
_entity.pdbx_description
1 polymer ?
#
loop_
_entity_poly.entity_id
_entity_poly.type
_entity_poly.pdbx_seq_one_letter_code
_entity_poly.pdbx_strand_id
1 'polypeptide(L)'
;WVCTAKQPTDEVCDGLDNDCDGEVDEGIECFCQEKDVGVLVPCAESPLVCGEGFKTCECEDETCTSFKLTDCLASCHWFPDVVPEGEVCDPYLGKIVEEDCNNHDDNCNELIDEDLYAICYGGPPETMGVGICKPGYLYCKEGVWGNDFDTGVFVPELCLDEVTPMEEDICNGEDTNCDGVIEKELDATDILFIVDMSGSMIDDINAVTSALSQFALYYSDSEVLQWGLVLIAVNEFDSATGEFGEKLKIEINLTDFESFMTAFSSLDTTQMDGGDEQSLDAIYLSLQNIIGSEIFDVGSAAWYSGYADISSEPEKENWIINWREDAKRVIITFTDEEPQSYLIPTMTQNNVVAAIEAVPDLSFYVFTSGFGKLWWDDFTTSSAKAKMEELSSSAEEMYGKLLSVLDETACGEN
;
A
#
# COMPACT_ATOMS: atom_id res chain seq x y z
N TRP A 1 34.92 46.10 -39.28
CA TRP A 1 34.24 47.37 -39.05
C TRP A 1 34.86 48.42 -39.99
N VAL A 2 34.05 49.20 -40.71
CA VAL A 2 34.51 50.28 -41.59
C VAL A 2 33.87 51.55 -41.05
N CYS A 3 34.68 52.41 -40.45
CA CYS A 3 34.21 53.74 -40.09
C CYS A 3 33.75 54.49 -41.35
N THR A 4 32.52 54.95 -41.32
CA THR A 4 31.88 55.65 -42.47
C THR A 4 32.02 57.17 -42.37
N ALA A 5 32.48 57.69 -41.21
CA ALA A 5 32.73 59.11 -41.00
C ALA A 5 34.03 59.54 -41.69
N LYS A 6 34.06 60.70 -42.28
CA LYS A 6 35.28 61.28 -42.88
C LYS A 6 36.26 61.78 -41.84
N GLN A 7 35.83 62.04 -40.67
CA GLN A 7 36.58 62.29 -39.44
C GLN A 7 35.77 61.78 -38.29
N PRO A 8 36.39 61.22 -37.27
CA PRO A 8 35.70 60.83 -36.04
C PRO A 8 34.90 62.04 -35.47
N THR A 9 33.67 61.79 -35.15
CA THR A 9 32.75 62.78 -34.52
C THR A 9 32.18 62.13 -33.29
N ASP A 10 31.55 62.94 -32.39
CA ASP A 10 30.83 62.36 -31.28
C ASP A 10 29.75 61.44 -31.81
N GLU A 11 29.44 60.35 -31.08
CA GLU A 11 28.41 59.36 -31.45
C GLU A 11 27.06 60.06 -31.64
N VAL A 12 26.33 59.58 -32.67
CA VAL A 12 24.96 59.99 -33.00
C VAL A 12 24.17 58.72 -33.20
N CYS A 13 23.01 58.60 -32.53
CA CYS A 13 22.13 57.44 -32.69
C CYS A 13 21.63 57.24 -34.14
N ASP A 14 22.49 56.64 -34.97
CA ASP A 14 22.18 56.34 -36.38
C ASP A 14 22.57 54.93 -36.80
N GLY A 15 23.09 54.14 -35.85
CA GLY A 15 23.51 52.76 -36.09
C GLY A 15 24.87 52.67 -36.77
N LEU A 16 25.67 53.77 -36.75
CA LEU A 16 27.02 53.81 -37.28
C LEU A 16 28.00 54.14 -36.16
N ASP A 17 29.18 53.60 -36.27
CA ASP A 17 30.34 53.92 -35.42
C ASP A 17 30.86 55.30 -35.93
N ASN A 18 30.43 56.40 -35.27
CA ASN A 18 30.67 57.75 -35.70
C ASN A 18 32.03 58.30 -35.22
N ASP A 19 32.49 57.83 -34.06
CA ASP A 19 33.80 58.23 -33.54
C ASP A 19 34.93 57.24 -33.92
N CYS A 20 34.57 56.13 -34.55
CA CYS A 20 35.49 55.14 -35.08
C CYS A 20 36.30 54.40 -34.01
N ASP A 21 35.75 54.16 -32.83
CA ASP A 21 36.43 53.45 -31.77
C ASP A 21 36.17 51.92 -31.81
N GLY A 22 35.24 51.47 -32.64
CA GLY A 22 34.89 50.06 -32.88
C GLY A 22 33.64 49.61 -32.17
N GLU A 23 33.01 50.46 -31.41
CA GLU A 23 31.66 50.30 -30.86
C GLU A 23 30.66 51.10 -31.72
N VAL A 24 29.37 50.96 -31.53
CA VAL A 24 28.33 51.63 -32.31
C VAL A 24 27.33 52.26 -31.39
N ASP A 25 27.14 53.59 -31.53
CA ASP A 25 26.22 54.38 -30.72
C ASP A 25 26.52 54.29 -29.21
N GLU A 26 27.79 54.07 -28.79
CA GLU A 26 28.19 53.96 -27.38
C GLU A 26 28.27 55.36 -26.70
N GLY A 27 28.14 55.34 -25.40
CA GLY A 27 28.26 56.56 -24.57
C GLY A 27 27.13 57.60 -24.71
N ILE A 28 26.14 57.32 -25.57
CA ILE A 28 24.93 58.14 -25.75
C ILE A 28 23.70 57.27 -25.52
N GLU A 29 22.69 57.90 -24.87
CA GLU A 29 21.36 57.31 -24.85
C GLU A 29 20.68 57.62 -26.19
N CYS A 30 20.47 56.59 -27.00
CA CYS A 30 19.72 56.74 -28.22
C CYS A 30 18.22 56.98 -27.90
N PHE A 31 17.84 58.24 -27.89
CA PHE A 31 16.44 58.61 -27.68
C PHE A 31 15.61 58.29 -28.93
N CYS A 32 14.39 57.80 -28.75
CA CYS A 32 13.43 57.61 -29.79
C CYS A 32 13.10 58.95 -30.49
N GLN A 33 13.00 58.91 -31.81
CA GLN A 33 12.61 60.06 -32.62
C GLN A 33 11.28 59.80 -33.35
N GLU A 34 10.64 60.82 -33.87
CA GLU A 34 9.35 60.70 -34.61
C GLU A 34 9.40 59.64 -35.76
N LYS A 35 10.54 59.48 -36.42
CA LYS A 35 10.74 58.49 -37.47
C LYS A 35 10.77 57.03 -36.97
N ASP A 36 11.03 56.83 -35.71
CA ASP A 36 11.23 55.53 -35.08
C ASP A 36 9.96 55.01 -34.39
N VAL A 37 8.90 55.80 -34.33
CA VAL A 37 7.61 55.40 -33.74
C VAL A 37 7.02 54.21 -34.48
N GLY A 38 6.80 53.13 -33.72
CA GLY A 38 6.27 51.86 -34.26
C GLY A 38 7.33 50.95 -34.93
N VAL A 39 8.61 51.35 -34.96
CA VAL A 39 9.67 50.48 -35.43
C VAL A 39 10.06 49.52 -34.29
N LEU A 40 10.00 48.22 -34.53
CA LEU A 40 10.40 47.20 -33.60
C LEU A 40 11.91 46.98 -33.62
N VAL A 41 12.55 47.09 -32.49
CA VAL A 41 13.99 46.85 -32.33
C VAL A 41 14.20 45.65 -31.40
N PRO A 42 14.97 44.64 -31.80
CA PRO A 42 15.28 43.49 -30.94
C PRO A 42 15.93 43.95 -29.63
N CYS A 43 15.53 43.31 -28.53
CA CYS A 43 16.10 43.52 -27.22
C CYS A 43 16.32 42.17 -26.53
N ALA A 44 17.37 42.09 -25.73
CA ALA A 44 17.73 40.93 -24.93
C ALA A 44 17.86 41.37 -23.47
N GLU A 45 16.76 41.87 -22.89
CA GLU A 45 16.76 42.24 -21.48
C GLU A 45 16.20 41.11 -20.66
N SER A 46 16.88 40.73 -19.58
CA SER A 46 16.31 39.88 -18.53
C SER A 46 15.05 40.60 -18.01
N PRO A 47 13.86 39.99 -18.09
CA PRO A 47 13.54 38.61 -17.75
C PRO A 47 12.93 37.77 -18.90
N LEU A 48 13.25 38.00 -20.15
CA LEU A 48 12.75 37.15 -21.24
C LEU A 48 13.47 35.80 -21.21
N VAL A 49 12.92 34.86 -20.47
CA VAL A 49 13.48 33.52 -20.33
C VAL A 49 13.27 32.70 -21.60
N CYS A 50 12.18 32.92 -22.30
CA CYS A 50 11.78 32.15 -23.48
C CYS A 50 11.63 33.03 -24.73
N GLY A 51 12.69 33.24 -25.47
CA GLY A 51 12.65 33.80 -26.81
C GLY A 51 13.17 35.22 -26.96
N GLU A 52 13.03 35.77 -28.18
CA GLU A 52 13.45 37.12 -28.50
C GLU A 52 12.37 38.13 -28.12
N GLY A 53 12.81 39.26 -27.55
CA GLY A 53 11.95 40.38 -27.25
C GLY A 53 12.14 41.51 -28.26
N PHE A 54 11.17 42.41 -28.28
CA PHE A 54 11.19 43.64 -29.09
C PHE A 54 10.72 44.83 -28.25
N LYS A 55 11.28 45.98 -28.53
CA LYS A 55 10.83 47.27 -28.01
C LYS A 55 10.60 48.25 -29.15
N THR A 56 9.82 49.26 -28.93
CA THR A 56 9.54 50.32 -29.94
C THR A 56 9.49 51.70 -29.27
N CYS A 57 9.55 52.70 -30.12
CA CYS A 57 9.29 54.09 -29.74
C CYS A 57 7.78 54.37 -29.67
N GLU A 58 7.37 55.02 -28.62
CA GLU A 58 5.98 55.57 -28.47
C GLU A 58 5.98 57.04 -28.17
N CYS A 59 4.91 57.72 -28.55
CA CYS A 59 4.66 59.09 -28.15
C CYS A 59 4.35 59.13 -26.63
N GLU A 60 4.99 59.99 -25.86
CA GLU A 60 4.67 60.21 -24.43
C GLU A 60 3.42 61.09 -24.23
N ASP A 61 3.05 61.89 -25.26
CA ASP A 61 1.93 62.78 -25.23
C ASP A 61 1.08 62.72 -26.53
N GLU A 62 -0.16 63.21 -26.47
CA GLU A 62 -1.09 63.20 -27.59
C GLU A 62 -0.60 64.01 -28.83
N THR A 63 0.41 64.86 -28.64
CA THR A 63 0.96 65.73 -29.67
C THR A 63 2.24 65.16 -30.29
N CYS A 64 2.73 64.02 -29.80
CA CYS A 64 3.99 63.39 -30.21
C CYS A 64 5.16 64.40 -30.25
N THR A 65 5.29 65.19 -29.21
CA THR A 65 6.42 66.11 -29.07
C THR A 65 7.53 65.57 -28.20
N SER A 66 7.26 64.51 -27.45
CA SER A 66 8.22 63.69 -26.70
C SER A 66 8.00 62.20 -26.97
N PHE A 67 9.07 61.41 -26.93
CA PHE A 67 9.08 60.00 -27.26
C PHE A 67 9.83 59.22 -26.16
N LYS A 68 9.36 57.96 -25.93
CA LYS A 68 10.01 57.04 -25.03
C LYS A 68 10.13 55.68 -25.70
N LEU A 69 11.11 54.91 -25.30
CA LEU A 69 11.20 53.47 -25.61
C LEU A 69 10.24 52.72 -24.69
N THR A 70 9.53 51.75 -25.24
CA THR A 70 8.77 50.78 -24.43
C THR A 70 9.69 49.83 -23.70
N ASP A 71 9.15 49.13 -22.74
CA ASP A 71 9.84 47.97 -22.18
C ASP A 71 10.11 46.92 -23.25
N CYS A 72 11.11 46.06 -23.00
CA CYS A 72 11.38 44.90 -23.84
C CYS A 72 10.24 43.88 -23.66
N LEU A 73 9.41 43.65 -24.66
CA LEU A 73 8.29 42.73 -24.62
C LEU A 73 8.52 41.56 -25.54
N ALA A 74 7.99 40.40 -25.16
CA ALA A 74 8.13 39.15 -25.92
C ALA A 74 7.59 39.27 -27.35
N SER A 75 8.16 38.51 -28.26
CA SER A 75 7.73 38.51 -29.69
C SER A 75 6.27 38.20 -29.87
N CYS A 76 5.65 37.36 -29.06
CA CYS A 76 4.25 37.03 -29.12
C CYS A 76 3.33 38.21 -28.80
N HIS A 77 3.78 39.21 -28.05
CA HIS A 77 3.04 40.45 -27.81
C HIS A 77 2.91 41.27 -29.07
N TRP A 78 3.96 41.31 -29.87
CA TRP A 78 4.03 42.12 -31.11
C TRP A 78 3.45 41.38 -32.31
N PHE A 79 3.47 40.06 -32.31
CA PHE A 79 3.00 39.19 -33.41
C PHE A 79 1.98 38.16 -32.86
N PRO A 80 0.76 38.61 -32.47
CA PRO A 80 -0.24 37.72 -31.84
C PRO A 80 -0.72 36.61 -32.80
N ASP A 81 -0.58 36.77 -34.10
CA ASP A 81 -0.98 35.76 -35.10
C ASP A 81 -0.10 34.50 -35.10
N VAL A 82 1.04 34.55 -34.43
CA VAL A 82 1.93 33.37 -34.28
C VAL A 82 1.61 32.53 -33.03
N VAL A 83 0.69 33.01 -32.19
CA VAL A 83 0.23 32.26 -31.02
C VAL A 83 -0.91 31.37 -31.45
N PRO A 84 -0.83 30.04 -31.33
CA PRO A 84 -1.91 29.12 -31.66
C PRO A 84 -3.21 29.41 -30.90
N GLU A 85 -4.35 29.01 -31.49
CA GLU A 85 -5.65 29.19 -30.84
C GLU A 85 -5.75 28.40 -29.55
N GLY A 86 -5.98 29.10 -28.44
CA GLY A 86 -6.08 28.52 -27.10
C GLY A 86 -4.84 28.71 -26.24
N GLU A 87 -3.74 29.20 -26.80
CA GLU A 87 -2.53 29.53 -26.03
C GLU A 87 -2.56 30.98 -25.54
N VAL A 88 -1.86 31.25 -24.42
CA VAL A 88 -1.78 32.57 -23.78
C VAL A 88 -0.37 33.14 -24.01
N CYS A 89 -0.30 34.40 -24.42
CA CYS A 89 0.96 35.13 -24.50
C CYS A 89 1.09 36.03 -23.26
N ASP A 90 2.12 35.82 -22.48
CA ASP A 90 2.56 36.80 -21.49
C ASP A 90 3.52 37.77 -22.16
N PRO A 91 3.24 39.09 -22.13
CA PRO A 91 4.06 40.08 -22.83
C PRO A 91 5.49 40.18 -22.28
N TYR A 92 5.74 39.74 -21.04
CA TYR A 92 7.06 39.81 -20.40
C TYR A 92 7.80 38.47 -20.43
N LEU A 93 7.10 37.32 -20.36
CA LEU A 93 7.68 35.99 -20.32
C LEU A 93 7.71 35.30 -21.68
N GLY A 94 6.84 35.70 -22.59
CA GLY A 94 6.70 35.07 -23.89
C GLY A 94 5.46 34.21 -24.01
N LYS A 95 5.52 33.22 -24.90
CA LYS A 95 4.46 32.26 -25.09
C LYS A 95 4.40 31.34 -23.87
N ILE A 96 3.29 31.35 -23.15
CA ILE A 96 3.04 30.37 -22.11
C ILE A 96 2.57 29.09 -22.79
N VAL A 97 3.37 28.06 -22.77
CA VAL A 97 3.05 26.71 -23.17
C VAL A 97 2.74 25.94 -21.89
N GLU A 98 1.86 24.96 -21.93
CA GLU A 98 1.72 24.02 -20.82
C GLU A 98 3.04 23.25 -20.66
N GLU A 99 3.42 22.95 -19.43
CA GLU A 99 4.59 22.13 -19.15
C GLU A 99 4.46 20.74 -19.80
N ASP A 100 5.57 20.24 -20.33
CA ASP A 100 5.72 18.88 -20.82
C ASP A 100 6.83 18.19 -20.06
N CYS A 101 6.70 16.91 -19.78
CA CYS A 101 7.72 16.14 -19.06
C CYS A 101 8.93 15.86 -19.97
N ASN A 102 9.85 16.79 -20.08
CA ASN A 102 10.97 16.74 -21.03
C ASN A 102 12.29 17.30 -20.50
N ASN A 103 12.33 17.65 -19.22
CA ASN A 103 13.48 18.29 -18.54
C ASN A 103 13.82 19.69 -19.09
N HIS A 104 12.81 20.41 -19.55
CA HIS A 104 12.90 21.81 -19.93
C HIS A 104 11.79 22.60 -19.21
N ASP A 105 12.05 23.88 -18.99
CA ASP A 105 11.05 24.84 -18.53
C ASP A 105 10.28 25.33 -19.75
N ASP A 106 9.13 24.69 -20.07
CA ASP A 106 8.35 25.01 -21.26
C ASP A 106 7.45 26.24 -21.04
N ASN A 107 7.03 26.48 -19.80
CA ASN A 107 6.17 27.62 -19.45
C ASN A 107 6.96 28.86 -19.01
N CYS A 108 8.29 28.75 -18.91
CA CYS A 108 9.21 29.85 -18.62
C CYS A 108 9.01 30.50 -17.25
N ASN A 109 8.69 29.72 -16.23
CA ASN A 109 8.48 30.19 -14.84
C ASN A 109 9.69 29.94 -13.93
N GLU A 110 10.85 29.55 -14.48
CA GLU A 110 12.11 29.19 -13.80
C GLU A 110 12.06 27.86 -13.03
N LEU A 111 10.97 27.07 -13.19
CA LEU A 111 10.88 25.70 -12.71
C LEU A 111 10.97 24.74 -13.91
N ILE A 112 11.21 23.49 -13.66
CA ILE A 112 11.36 22.46 -14.70
C ILE A 112 10.45 21.30 -14.36
N ASP A 113 9.55 20.93 -15.29
CA ASP A 113 8.64 19.80 -15.18
C ASP A 113 7.77 19.84 -13.88
N GLU A 114 7.40 21.02 -13.41
CA GLU A 114 6.63 21.13 -12.17
C GLU A 114 5.14 20.84 -12.38
N ASP A 115 4.51 20.37 -11.29
CA ASP A 115 3.06 20.12 -11.18
C ASP A 115 2.48 19.17 -12.25
N LEU A 116 3.34 18.42 -12.95
CA LEU A 116 2.92 17.46 -13.96
C LEU A 116 2.55 16.12 -13.34
N TYR A 117 1.36 15.67 -13.66
CA TYR A 117 0.89 14.32 -13.33
C TYR A 117 0.16 13.70 -14.53
N ALA A 118 0.28 12.40 -14.68
CA ALA A 118 -0.41 11.63 -15.68
C ALA A 118 -1.14 10.45 -15.04
N ILE A 119 -2.29 10.09 -15.60
CA ILE A 119 -3.01 8.88 -15.21
C ILE A 119 -2.33 7.69 -15.89
N CYS A 120 -2.08 6.63 -15.13
CA CYS A 120 -1.52 5.38 -15.64
C CYS A 120 -2.39 4.19 -15.25
N TYR A 121 -2.31 3.13 -16.03
CA TYR A 121 -3.00 1.88 -15.75
C TYR A 121 -2.31 0.74 -16.50
N GLY A 122 -1.81 -0.26 -15.76
CA GLY A 122 -1.11 -1.43 -16.30
C GLY A 122 -2.03 -2.59 -16.69
N GLY A 123 -3.31 -2.55 -16.25
CA GLY A 123 -4.32 -3.55 -16.60
C GLY A 123 -4.90 -3.36 -18.02
N PRO A 124 -5.75 -4.30 -18.47
CA PRO A 124 -6.50 -4.15 -19.72
C PRO A 124 -7.35 -2.87 -19.69
N PRO A 125 -7.34 -2.04 -20.75
CA PRO A 125 -8.04 -0.75 -20.74
C PRO A 125 -9.55 -0.84 -20.45
N GLU A 126 -10.19 -1.95 -20.81
CA GLU A 126 -11.62 -2.20 -20.57
C GLU A 126 -11.96 -2.45 -19.12
N THR A 127 -10.99 -2.81 -18.28
CA THR A 127 -11.18 -3.07 -16.84
C THR A 127 -11.02 -1.80 -15.99
N MET A 128 -10.48 -0.73 -16.55
CA MET A 128 -10.25 0.52 -15.82
C MET A 128 -11.58 1.14 -15.35
N GLY A 129 -11.76 1.24 -14.04
CA GLY A 129 -13.00 1.77 -13.44
C GLY A 129 -14.13 0.75 -13.32
N VAL A 130 -13.86 -0.54 -13.56
CA VAL A 130 -14.78 -1.64 -13.32
C VAL A 130 -14.40 -2.33 -12.01
N GLY A 131 -15.38 -2.71 -11.19
CA GLY A 131 -15.12 -3.31 -9.88
C GLY A 131 -14.17 -2.47 -9.03
N ILE A 132 -13.15 -3.10 -8.48
CA ILE A 132 -12.13 -2.41 -7.67
C ILE A 132 -11.01 -1.77 -8.52
N CYS A 133 -10.97 -2.05 -9.83
CA CYS A 133 -9.90 -1.58 -10.69
C CYS A 133 -9.92 -0.07 -10.88
N LYS A 134 -8.83 0.55 -10.62
CA LYS A 134 -8.67 2.00 -10.75
C LYS A 134 -7.31 2.37 -11.31
N PRO A 135 -7.26 3.48 -12.06
CA PRO A 135 -5.98 4.02 -12.49
C PRO A 135 -5.18 4.57 -11.31
N GLY A 136 -3.88 4.58 -11.48
CA GLY A 136 -2.93 5.26 -10.62
C GLY A 136 -2.40 6.52 -11.25
N TYR A 137 -1.31 7.04 -10.69
CA TYR A 137 -0.71 8.31 -11.08
C TYR A 137 0.79 8.17 -11.29
N LEU A 138 1.29 8.94 -12.27
CA LEU A 138 2.69 9.19 -12.47
C LEU A 138 2.95 10.67 -12.24
N TYR A 139 4.10 11.01 -11.68
CA TYR A 139 4.62 12.37 -11.61
C TYR A 139 5.82 12.51 -12.53
N CYS A 140 6.03 13.72 -13.05
CA CYS A 140 7.23 14.00 -13.80
C CYS A 140 8.36 14.41 -12.87
N LYS A 141 9.57 13.88 -13.15
CA LYS A 141 10.78 14.28 -12.47
C LYS A 141 11.98 14.21 -13.45
N GLU A 142 12.58 15.35 -13.69
CA GLU A 142 13.73 15.45 -14.58
C GLU A 142 13.52 14.82 -15.97
N GLY A 143 12.35 15.08 -16.57
CA GLY A 143 11.98 14.58 -17.90
C GLY A 143 11.54 13.11 -17.93
N VAL A 144 11.30 12.49 -16.79
CA VAL A 144 10.88 11.09 -16.69
C VAL A 144 9.61 10.95 -15.88
N TRP A 145 8.65 10.23 -16.42
CA TRP A 145 7.43 9.84 -15.71
C TRP A 145 7.70 8.67 -14.75
N GLY A 146 7.26 8.79 -13.52
CA GLY A 146 7.42 7.75 -12.51
C GLY A 146 6.87 8.17 -11.15
N ASN A 147 7.29 7.48 -10.10
CA ASN A 147 6.89 7.78 -8.73
C ASN A 147 8.00 7.46 -7.71
N ASP A 148 7.90 8.06 -6.53
CA ASP A 148 8.73 7.72 -5.38
C ASP A 148 7.96 6.69 -4.53
N PHE A 149 8.57 5.54 -4.27
CA PHE A 149 8.11 4.66 -3.20
C PHE A 149 8.39 5.30 -1.83
N ASP A 150 7.75 4.82 -0.76
CA ASP A 150 7.99 5.23 0.65
C ASP A 150 9.48 5.31 1.05
N THR A 151 10.35 4.75 0.24
CA THR A 151 11.82 4.80 0.40
C THR A 151 12.45 6.12 -0.05
N GLY A 152 11.69 7.01 -0.70
CA GLY A 152 12.21 8.25 -1.30
C GLY A 152 13.12 8.01 -2.53
N VAL A 153 13.05 6.83 -3.13
CA VAL A 153 13.76 6.50 -4.37
C VAL A 153 12.78 6.58 -5.54
N PHE A 154 13.05 7.47 -6.49
CA PHE A 154 12.25 7.60 -7.69
C PHE A 154 12.40 6.37 -8.58
N VAL A 155 11.26 5.77 -8.98
CA VAL A 155 11.21 4.61 -9.87
C VAL A 155 10.49 5.01 -11.17
N PRO A 156 11.18 4.98 -12.32
CA PRO A 156 10.57 5.26 -13.61
C PRO A 156 9.40 4.31 -13.91
N GLU A 157 8.37 4.84 -14.56
CA GLU A 157 7.17 4.10 -15.00
C GLU A 157 6.37 3.42 -13.86
N LEU A 158 6.68 3.69 -12.60
CA LEU A 158 5.92 3.20 -11.47
C LEU A 158 4.56 3.90 -11.38
N CYS A 159 3.50 3.18 -11.68
CA CYS A 159 2.12 3.65 -11.52
C CYS A 159 1.69 3.49 -10.05
N LEU A 160 1.59 4.59 -9.32
CA LEU A 160 1.23 4.56 -7.90
C LEU A 160 -0.30 4.51 -7.73
N ASP A 161 -0.77 3.75 -6.74
CA ASP A 161 -2.18 3.60 -6.37
C ASP A 161 -3.09 2.99 -7.46
N GLU A 162 -2.51 2.41 -8.52
CA GLU A 162 -3.32 1.63 -9.45
C GLU A 162 -3.77 0.30 -8.81
N VAL A 163 -4.94 -0.15 -9.21
CA VAL A 163 -5.43 -1.50 -8.92
C VAL A 163 -5.75 -2.16 -10.24
N THR A 164 -5.03 -3.22 -10.56
CA THR A 164 -5.24 -4.01 -11.78
C THR A 164 -6.05 -5.27 -11.49
N PRO A 165 -6.73 -5.87 -12.49
CA PRO A 165 -7.57 -7.04 -12.27
C PRO A 165 -6.76 -8.26 -11.79
N MET A 166 -7.37 -9.03 -10.92
CA MET A 166 -6.92 -10.37 -10.56
C MET A 166 -7.32 -11.39 -11.65
N GLU A 167 -6.78 -12.61 -11.59
CA GLU A 167 -7.16 -13.67 -12.54
C GLU A 167 -8.61 -14.13 -12.34
N GLU A 168 -9.06 -14.18 -11.08
CA GLU A 168 -10.42 -14.55 -10.67
C GLU A 168 -10.87 -13.66 -9.49
N ASP A 169 -12.17 -13.57 -9.26
CA ASP A 169 -12.69 -12.91 -8.08
C ASP A 169 -12.26 -13.60 -6.80
N ILE A 170 -11.79 -12.79 -5.86
CA ILE A 170 -11.65 -13.24 -4.48
C ILE A 170 -12.99 -13.08 -3.76
N CYS A 171 -13.18 -13.91 -2.77
CA CYS A 171 -14.43 -13.97 -2.04
C CYS A 171 -14.54 -12.84 -1.00
N ASN A 172 -14.77 -11.63 -1.45
CA ASN A 172 -14.97 -10.47 -0.60
C ASN A 172 -16.24 -9.66 -0.93
N GLY A 173 -17.02 -10.14 -1.91
CA GLY A 173 -18.19 -9.44 -2.41
C GLY A 173 -17.90 -8.26 -3.32
N GLU A 174 -16.67 -8.18 -3.84
CA GLU A 174 -16.23 -7.18 -4.81
C GLU A 174 -15.81 -7.85 -6.10
N ASP A 175 -16.01 -7.15 -7.21
CA ASP A 175 -15.50 -7.54 -8.52
C ASP A 175 -14.00 -7.23 -8.59
N THR A 176 -13.17 -8.20 -8.23
CA THR A 176 -11.72 -8.08 -8.15
C THR A 176 -11.00 -8.48 -9.43
N ASN A 177 -11.67 -9.24 -10.32
CA ASN A 177 -11.18 -9.54 -11.66
C ASN A 177 -11.59 -8.46 -12.68
N CYS A 178 -12.49 -7.55 -12.26
CA CYS A 178 -12.93 -6.38 -13.02
C CYS A 178 -13.61 -6.72 -14.35
N ASP A 179 -14.39 -7.79 -14.36
CA ASP A 179 -15.18 -8.18 -15.54
C ASP A 179 -16.63 -7.65 -15.52
N GLY A 180 -17.01 -7.02 -14.41
CA GLY A 180 -18.33 -6.41 -14.19
C GLY A 180 -19.32 -7.34 -13.49
N VAL A 181 -18.88 -8.50 -13.01
CA VAL A 181 -19.73 -9.47 -12.29
C VAL A 181 -19.05 -9.81 -10.97
N ILE A 182 -19.81 -9.95 -9.91
CA ILE A 182 -19.36 -10.47 -8.61
C ILE A 182 -19.80 -11.93 -8.54
N GLU A 183 -18.85 -12.87 -8.69
CA GLU A 183 -19.17 -14.30 -8.69
C GLU A 183 -19.18 -14.91 -7.28
N LYS A 184 -18.49 -14.29 -6.33
CA LYS A 184 -18.30 -14.86 -4.99
C LYS A 184 -18.66 -13.86 -3.91
N GLU A 185 -19.50 -14.30 -2.97
CA GLU A 185 -19.86 -13.53 -1.78
C GLU A 185 -19.40 -14.27 -0.52
N LEU A 186 -19.05 -13.52 0.52
CA LEU A 186 -18.69 -14.08 1.82
C LEU A 186 -19.92 -14.53 2.59
N ASP A 187 -19.91 -15.76 3.05
CA ASP A 187 -20.82 -16.24 4.09
C ASP A 187 -20.34 -15.81 5.49
N ALA A 188 -21.28 -15.67 6.42
CA ALA A 188 -20.93 -15.44 7.81
C ALA A 188 -20.00 -16.56 8.30
N THR A 189 -18.76 -16.21 8.67
CA THR A 189 -17.72 -17.19 9.02
C THR A 189 -16.91 -16.72 10.22
N ASP A 190 -16.71 -17.62 11.16
CA ASP A 190 -15.87 -17.44 12.33
C ASP A 190 -14.56 -18.20 12.13
N ILE A 191 -13.43 -17.49 12.17
CA ILE A 191 -12.10 -18.02 11.89
C ILE A 191 -11.26 -17.95 13.17
N LEU A 192 -10.87 -19.09 13.69
CA LEU A 192 -10.04 -19.20 14.88
C LEU A 192 -8.64 -19.66 14.50
N PHE A 193 -7.64 -18.84 14.76
CA PHE A 193 -6.24 -19.20 14.65
C PHE A 193 -5.76 -19.83 15.97
N ILE A 194 -5.08 -20.96 15.86
CA ILE A 194 -4.34 -21.59 16.95
C ILE A 194 -2.88 -21.55 16.55
N VAL A 195 -2.07 -20.80 17.30
CA VAL A 195 -0.68 -20.52 16.95
C VAL A 195 0.26 -21.07 17.99
N ASP A 196 1.19 -21.86 17.54
CA ASP A 196 2.28 -22.42 18.32
C ASP A 196 3.34 -21.32 18.56
N MET A 197 3.62 -21.05 19.85
CA MET A 197 4.60 -20.05 20.30
C MET A 197 5.93 -20.70 20.70
N SER A 198 6.22 -21.90 20.21
CA SER A 198 7.53 -22.52 20.39
C SER A 198 8.64 -21.79 19.62
N GLY A 199 9.88 -21.97 20.04
CA GLY A 199 11.02 -21.23 19.48
C GLY A 199 11.32 -21.54 18.00
N SER A 200 10.92 -22.71 17.50
CA SER A 200 11.04 -23.12 16.10
C SER A 200 10.15 -22.34 15.14
N MET A 201 9.02 -21.79 15.64
CA MET A 201 8.00 -21.12 14.85
C MET A 201 8.27 -19.64 14.52
N ILE A 202 9.39 -19.05 14.98
CA ILE A 202 9.65 -17.59 14.87
C ILE A 202 9.56 -17.07 13.43
N ASP A 203 10.23 -17.73 12.50
CA ASP A 203 10.26 -17.29 11.11
C ASP A 203 8.89 -17.49 10.42
N ASP A 204 8.20 -18.56 10.78
CA ASP A 204 6.88 -18.89 10.24
C ASP A 204 5.80 -17.93 10.74
N ILE A 205 5.83 -17.54 12.02
CA ILE A 205 4.92 -16.52 12.59
C ILE A 205 5.10 -15.18 11.88
N ASN A 206 6.34 -14.77 11.58
CA ASN A 206 6.60 -13.55 10.83
C ASN A 206 6.01 -13.60 9.41
N ALA A 207 6.12 -14.74 8.74
CA ALA A 207 5.51 -14.94 7.42
C ALA A 207 3.99 -14.91 7.48
N VAL A 208 3.38 -15.57 8.48
CA VAL A 208 1.93 -15.54 8.71
C VAL A 208 1.45 -14.11 9.01
N THR A 209 2.15 -13.37 9.87
CA THR A 209 1.82 -11.96 10.18
C THR A 209 1.83 -11.10 8.92
N SER A 210 2.86 -11.26 8.09
CA SER A 210 3.00 -10.53 6.84
C SER A 210 1.91 -10.91 5.82
N ALA A 211 1.56 -12.18 5.75
CA ALA A 211 0.47 -12.67 4.91
C ALA A 211 -0.88 -12.09 5.38
N LEU A 212 -1.19 -12.15 6.67
CA LEU A 212 -2.41 -11.60 7.23
C LEU A 212 -2.53 -10.08 7.04
N SER A 213 -1.40 -9.36 7.02
CA SER A 213 -1.41 -7.92 6.73
C SER A 213 -1.91 -7.61 5.32
N GLN A 214 -1.75 -8.53 4.36
CA GLN A 214 -2.28 -8.38 3.00
C GLN A 214 -3.81 -8.59 2.97
N PHE A 215 -4.36 -9.40 3.87
CA PHE A 215 -5.81 -9.55 4.01
C PHE A 215 -6.51 -8.25 4.38
N ALA A 216 -5.83 -7.33 5.09
CA ALA A 216 -6.39 -6.04 5.46
C ALA A 216 -6.90 -5.25 4.26
N LEU A 217 -6.31 -5.43 3.09
CA LEU A 217 -6.70 -4.74 1.86
C LEU A 217 -8.12 -5.14 1.39
N TYR A 218 -8.58 -6.36 1.72
CA TYR A 218 -9.79 -6.94 1.15
C TYR A 218 -10.84 -7.31 2.21
N TYR A 219 -10.42 -7.54 3.45
CA TYR A 219 -11.28 -8.11 4.48
C TYR A 219 -11.42 -7.27 5.75
N SER A 220 -10.70 -6.13 5.86
CA SER A 220 -10.72 -5.28 7.07
C SER A 220 -12.12 -4.77 7.41
N ASP A 221 -12.93 -4.47 6.42
CA ASP A 221 -14.25 -3.89 6.57
C ASP A 221 -15.37 -4.95 6.54
N SER A 222 -15.04 -6.24 6.49
CA SER A 222 -16.02 -7.31 6.44
C SER A 222 -16.76 -7.47 7.77
N GLU A 223 -18.05 -7.21 7.78
CA GLU A 223 -18.92 -7.42 8.94
C GLU A 223 -19.34 -8.90 9.12
N VAL A 224 -19.13 -9.72 8.08
CA VAL A 224 -19.56 -11.13 8.09
C VAL A 224 -18.48 -12.07 8.61
N LEU A 225 -17.21 -11.67 8.60
CA LEU A 225 -16.10 -12.44 9.16
C LEU A 225 -15.80 -12.04 10.60
N GLN A 226 -15.51 -13.02 11.44
CA GLN A 226 -14.93 -12.81 12.76
C GLN A 226 -13.64 -13.63 12.93
N TRP A 227 -12.70 -13.07 13.66
CA TRP A 227 -11.35 -13.56 13.80
C TRP A 227 -10.96 -13.72 15.26
N GLY A 228 -10.42 -14.85 15.64
CA GLY A 228 -9.96 -15.12 17.00
C GLY A 228 -8.57 -15.74 17.02
N LEU A 229 -7.88 -15.64 18.16
CA LEU A 229 -6.52 -16.11 18.34
C LEU A 229 -6.37 -16.86 19.67
N VAL A 230 -5.93 -18.09 19.55
CA VAL A 230 -5.50 -18.96 20.66
C VAL A 230 -4.03 -19.22 20.49
N LEU A 231 -3.29 -19.17 21.59
CA LEU A 231 -1.85 -19.44 21.61
C LEU A 231 -1.59 -20.72 22.41
N ILE A 232 -0.69 -21.54 21.91
CA ILE A 232 -0.14 -22.71 22.61
C ILE A 232 1.36 -22.49 22.90
N ALA A 233 1.93 -23.22 23.85
CA ALA A 233 3.33 -23.14 24.25
C ALA A 233 3.76 -21.72 24.68
N VAL A 234 2.86 -20.90 25.24
CA VAL A 234 3.18 -19.55 25.69
C VAL A 234 4.02 -19.60 26.95
N ASN A 235 5.28 -19.20 26.87
CA ASN A 235 6.19 -19.20 28.01
C ASN A 235 5.96 -17.95 28.88
N GLU A 236 5.29 -18.11 30.02
CA GLU A 236 5.04 -17.04 30.99
C GLU A 236 5.72 -17.27 32.34
N PHE A 237 6.23 -16.17 32.90
CA PHE A 237 6.83 -16.20 34.26
C PHE A 237 5.74 -16.17 35.32
N ASP A 238 5.66 -17.24 36.12
CA ASP A 238 4.81 -17.26 37.30
C ASP A 238 5.52 -16.63 38.50
N SER A 239 5.03 -15.49 38.95
CA SER A 239 5.56 -14.77 40.11
C SER A 239 5.31 -15.49 41.44
N ALA A 240 4.39 -16.45 41.51
CA ALA A 240 4.06 -17.18 42.72
C ALA A 240 5.01 -18.36 42.94
N THR A 241 5.44 -19.03 41.88
CA THR A 241 6.40 -20.14 41.94
C THR A 241 7.82 -19.69 41.67
N GLY A 242 8.01 -18.56 40.94
CA GLY A 242 9.32 -18.07 40.53
C GLY A 242 9.89 -18.83 39.31
N GLU A 243 9.09 -19.59 38.63
CA GLU A 243 9.45 -20.40 37.47
C GLU A 243 8.69 -19.96 36.22
N PHE A 244 9.23 -20.25 35.04
CA PHE A 244 8.51 -20.13 33.75
C PHE A 244 7.66 -21.39 33.55
N GLY A 245 6.44 -21.18 33.06
CA GLY A 245 5.55 -22.26 32.68
C GLY A 245 4.95 -21.98 31.31
N GLU A 246 4.70 -23.03 30.55
CA GLU A 246 4.07 -22.94 29.24
C GLU A 246 2.56 -23.00 29.38
N LYS A 247 1.88 -22.10 28.70
CA LYS A 247 0.43 -21.91 28.82
C LYS A 247 -0.27 -22.02 27.48
N LEU A 248 -1.50 -22.48 27.60
CA LEU A 248 -2.53 -22.34 26.59
C LEU A 248 -3.35 -21.07 26.90
N LYS A 249 -3.54 -20.19 25.94
CA LYS A 249 -4.15 -18.87 26.15
C LYS A 249 -5.10 -18.48 25.03
N ILE A 250 -6.30 -17.96 25.37
CA ILE A 250 -7.08 -17.18 24.41
C ILE A 250 -6.51 -15.76 24.40
N GLU A 251 -5.79 -15.39 23.35
CA GLU A 251 -5.23 -14.06 23.22
C GLU A 251 -6.30 -13.05 22.89
N ILE A 252 -7.15 -13.37 21.93
CA ILE A 252 -8.36 -12.60 21.60
C ILE A 252 -9.47 -13.53 21.15
N ASN A 253 -10.69 -13.31 21.64
CA ASN A 253 -11.86 -14.04 21.20
C ASN A 253 -12.33 -13.53 19.82
N LEU A 254 -13.30 -14.22 19.22
CA LEU A 254 -13.86 -13.83 17.93
C LEU A 254 -14.31 -12.37 17.92
N THR A 255 -13.76 -11.59 17.01
CA THR A 255 -13.92 -10.15 16.88
C THR A 255 -13.69 -9.69 15.44
N ASP A 256 -13.71 -8.38 15.19
CA ASP A 256 -13.36 -7.78 13.92
C ASP A 256 -11.88 -7.97 13.56
N PHE A 257 -11.55 -7.77 12.28
CA PHE A 257 -10.21 -7.99 11.76
C PHE A 257 -9.16 -7.03 12.34
N GLU A 258 -9.50 -5.76 12.57
CA GLU A 258 -8.57 -4.76 13.10
C GLU A 258 -8.12 -5.11 14.53
N SER A 259 -9.07 -5.48 15.39
CA SER A 259 -8.81 -5.92 16.75
C SER A 259 -7.96 -7.20 16.78
N PHE A 260 -8.28 -8.17 15.92
CA PHE A 260 -7.50 -9.40 15.75
C PHE A 260 -6.07 -9.11 15.31
N MET A 261 -5.87 -8.29 14.26
CA MET A 261 -4.53 -7.94 13.75
C MET A 261 -3.70 -7.17 14.78
N THR A 262 -4.35 -6.34 15.61
CA THR A 262 -3.68 -5.66 16.71
C THR A 262 -3.11 -6.67 17.71
N ALA A 263 -3.89 -7.68 18.11
CA ALA A 263 -3.46 -8.75 18.97
C ALA A 263 -2.34 -9.59 18.32
N PHE A 264 -2.55 -10.02 17.06
CA PHE A 264 -1.60 -10.86 16.34
C PHE A 264 -0.24 -10.17 16.12
N SER A 265 -0.25 -8.89 15.73
CA SER A 265 0.98 -8.10 15.51
C SER A 265 1.71 -7.74 16.80
N SER A 266 1.05 -7.88 17.97
CA SER A 266 1.65 -7.63 19.29
C SER A 266 2.28 -8.87 19.92
N LEU A 267 2.26 -10.02 19.24
CA LEU A 267 2.86 -11.25 19.76
C LEU A 267 4.36 -11.05 20.04
N ASP A 268 4.77 -11.40 21.26
CA ASP A 268 6.18 -11.30 21.67
C ASP A 268 6.96 -12.54 21.21
N THR A 269 7.56 -12.45 20.05
CA THR A 269 8.39 -13.52 19.49
C THR A 269 9.75 -13.65 20.18
N THR A 270 10.08 -12.79 21.14
CA THR A 270 11.37 -12.86 21.87
C THR A 270 11.35 -13.82 23.05
N GLN A 271 10.18 -14.29 23.46
CA GLN A 271 9.97 -15.22 24.58
C GLN A 271 9.50 -16.60 24.13
N MET A 272 9.70 -16.92 22.87
CA MET A 272 9.39 -18.22 22.30
C MET A 272 10.47 -19.23 22.68
N ASP A 273 10.23 -20.01 23.72
CA ASP A 273 11.15 -21.05 24.24
C ASP A 273 10.36 -22.23 24.83
N GLY A 274 9.16 -22.47 24.29
CA GLY A 274 8.33 -23.60 24.74
C GLY A 274 8.70 -24.90 24.03
N GLY A 275 8.48 -26.01 24.70
CA GLY A 275 8.73 -27.35 24.19
C GLY A 275 7.55 -28.30 24.36
N ASP A 276 6.46 -27.82 24.99
CA ASP A 276 5.25 -28.61 25.25
C ASP A 276 4.06 -27.96 24.55
N GLU A 277 3.73 -28.42 23.35
CA GLU A 277 2.72 -27.85 22.48
C GLU A 277 1.35 -28.51 22.69
N GLN A 278 0.43 -27.80 23.34
CA GLN A 278 -0.89 -28.30 23.73
C GLN A 278 -1.90 -28.25 22.56
N SER A 279 -1.52 -28.67 21.37
CA SER A 279 -2.31 -28.50 20.16
C SER A 279 -3.66 -29.24 20.21
N LEU A 280 -3.69 -30.50 20.70
CA LEU A 280 -4.92 -31.25 20.84
C LEU A 280 -5.88 -30.63 21.86
N ASP A 281 -5.32 -30.10 22.96
CA ASP A 281 -6.09 -29.44 24.00
C ASP A 281 -6.71 -28.14 23.49
N ALA A 282 -5.94 -27.33 22.78
CA ALA A 282 -6.41 -26.10 22.18
C ALA A 282 -7.57 -26.31 21.23
N ILE A 283 -7.46 -27.27 20.32
CA ILE A 283 -8.51 -27.61 19.36
C ILE A 283 -9.78 -28.09 20.11
N TYR A 284 -9.63 -29.03 21.05
CA TYR A 284 -10.78 -29.57 21.77
C TYR A 284 -11.50 -28.51 22.60
N LEU A 285 -10.76 -27.73 23.40
CA LEU A 285 -11.31 -26.70 24.26
C LEU A 285 -11.99 -25.58 23.46
N SER A 286 -11.50 -25.28 22.27
CA SER A 286 -12.13 -24.31 21.38
C SER A 286 -13.51 -24.77 20.86
N LEU A 287 -13.79 -26.06 20.86
CA LEU A 287 -15.07 -26.63 20.43
C LEU A 287 -15.98 -27.01 21.56
N GLN A 288 -15.51 -27.04 22.81
CA GLN A 288 -16.19 -27.60 23.97
C GLN A 288 -17.59 -27.03 24.21
N ASN A 289 -17.76 -25.74 24.07
CA ASN A 289 -19.05 -25.07 24.27
C ASN A 289 -20.09 -25.40 23.19
N ILE A 290 -19.66 -25.86 21.99
CA ILE A 290 -20.58 -26.32 20.94
C ILE A 290 -20.96 -27.78 21.13
N ILE A 291 -19.99 -28.64 21.39
CA ILE A 291 -20.24 -30.08 21.51
C ILE A 291 -20.94 -30.44 22.81
N GLY A 292 -20.96 -29.55 23.79
CA GLY A 292 -21.67 -29.73 25.06
C GLY A 292 -21.27 -31.00 25.81
N SER A 293 -20.00 -31.43 25.66
CA SER A 293 -19.55 -32.71 26.18
C SER A 293 -19.22 -32.62 27.67
N GLU A 294 -19.80 -33.50 28.49
CA GLU A 294 -19.49 -33.68 29.90
C GLU A 294 -18.13 -34.42 30.12
N ILE A 295 -17.37 -34.72 29.05
CA ILE A 295 -16.19 -35.59 29.13
C ILE A 295 -15.04 -34.93 29.87
N PHE A 296 -14.94 -33.60 29.83
CA PHE A 296 -13.98 -32.82 30.57
C PHE A 296 -14.71 -31.74 31.35
N ASP A 297 -14.86 -31.95 32.66
CA ASP A 297 -15.34 -30.92 33.58
C ASP A 297 -14.23 -29.84 33.71
N VAL A 298 -14.39 -28.78 32.94
CA VAL A 298 -13.49 -27.61 32.92
C VAL A 298 -13.42 -26.93 34.29
N GLY A 299 -14.33 -27.27 35.22
CA GLY A 299 -14.38 -26.80 36.59
C GLY A 299 -13.52 -27.61 37.57
N SER A 300 -12.98 -28.78 37.19
CA SER A 300 -12.16 -29.57 38.10
C SER A 300 -10.67 -29.10 38.10
N ALA A 301 -10.07 -29.03 39.30
CA ALA A 301 -8.75 -28.45 39.55
C ALA A 301 -7.52 -29.24 39.01
N ALA A 302 -7.73 -30.20 38.12
CA ALA A 302 -6.72 -31.11 37.65
C ALA A 302 -6.47 -31.04 36.15
N TRP A 303 -6.32 -29.85 35.62
CA TRP A 303 -6.24 -29.64 34.19
C TRP A 303 -4.96 -30.13 33.55
N TYR A 304 -3.83 -29.92 34.22
CA TYR A 304 -2.52 -30.24 33.67
C TYR A 304 -1.66 -31.00 34.68
N SER A 305 -1.06 -32.12 34.25
CA SER A 305 -0.06 -32.80 35.05
C SER A 305 1.31 -32.22 34.71
N GLY A 306 1.80 -31.36 35.57
CA GLY A 306 3.17 -30.87 35.48
C GLY A 306 3.30 -29.36 35.16
N TYR A 307 2.23 -28.69 34.89
CA TYR A 307 2.20 -27.23 34.75
C TYR A 307 1.86 -26.58 36.10
N ALA A 308 2.76 -25.73 36.57
CA ALA A 308 2.42 -24.79 37.58
C ALA A 308 1.43 -23.79 36.97
N ASP A 309 0.17 -23.96 37.34
CA ASP A 309 -0.81 -22.88 37.36
C ASP A 309 -1.54 -22.39 36.10
N ILE A 310 -2.04 -23.30 35.23
CA ILE A 310 -3.37 -23.02 34.64
C ILE A 310 -4.46 -23.20 35.71
N SER A 311 -4.09 -23.43 36.95
CA SER A 311 -4.96 -23.66 38.07
C SER A 311 -5.48 -22.41 38.76
N SER A 312 -5.13 -21.21 38.36
CA SER A 312 -5.73 -19.99 38.90
C SER A 312 -7.17 -19.86 38.39
N GLU A 313 -8.11 -19.82 39.31
CA GLU A 313 -9.54 -19.91 39.09
C GLU A 313 -10.15 -18.91 38.07
N PRO A 314 -9.62 -17.71 37.82
CA PRO A 314 -10.18 -16.78 36.86
C PRO A 314 -10.04 -17.23 35.40
N GLU A 315 -9.04 -18.03 35.05
CA GLU A 315 -8.80 -18.44 33.65
C GLU A 315 -9.62 -19.65 33.23
N LYS A 316 -10.04 -20.50 34.15
CA LYS A 316 -10.85 -21.69 33.85
C LYS A 316 -12.29 -21.40 33.44
N GLU A 317 -12.86 -20.33 33.96
CA GLU A 317 -14.24 -19.94 33.66
C GLU A 317 -14.35 -19.27 32.28
N ASN A 318 -13.23 -18.92 31.62
CA ASN A 318 -13.18 -18.10 30.40
C ASN A 318 -12.77 -18.85 29.13
N TRP A 319 -12.59 -20.18 29.17
CA TRP A 319 -12.33 -20.99 27.97
C TRP A 319 -13.58 -21.19 27.12
N ILE A 320 -14.15 -20.09 26.65
CA ILE A 320 -15.33 -20.07 25.77
C ILE A 320 -14.98 -19.26 24.55
N ILE A 321 -14.94 -19.91 23.40
CA ILE A 321 -14.91 -19.22 22.12
C ILE A 321 -16.35 -18.82 21.76
N ASN A 322 -16.55 -17.54 21.47
CA ASN A 322 -17.87 -16.97 21.19
C ASN A 322 -18.32 -17.24 19.74
N TRP A 323 -18.37 -18.53 19.36
CA TRP A 323 -18.85 -18.94 18.05
C TRP A 323 -20.29 -18.44 17.80
N ARG A 324 -20.52 -17.83 16.64
CA ARG A 324 -21.86 -17.45 16.21
C ARG A 324 -22.67 -18.69 15.80
N GLU A 325 -23.98 -18.68 16.06
CA GLU A 325 -24.86 -19.83 15.82
C GLU A 325 -25.00 -20.12 14.32
N ASP A 326 -25.18 -19.06 13.52
CA ASP A 326 -25.46 -19.12 12.09
C ASP A 326 -24.22 -18.89 11.21
N ALA A 327 -23.00 -19.01 11.76
CA ALA A 327 -21.77 -18.85 11.00
C ALA A 327 -21.09 -20.19 10.70
N LYS A 328 -20.44 -20.29 9.56
CA LYS A 328 -19.46 -21.35 9.29
C LYS A 328 -18.29 -21.18 10.27
N ARG A 329 -17.61 -22.25 10.58
CA ARG A 329 -16.52 -22.28 11.55
C ARG A 329 -15.26 -22.79 10.90
N VAL A 330 -14.17 -22.07 11.06
CA VAL A 330 -12.86 -22.46 10.55
C VAL A 330 -11.85 -22.41 11.68
N ILE A 331 -11.14 -23.49 11.90
CA ILE A 331 -9.97 -23.53 12.78
C ILE A 331 -8.74 -23.72 11.93
N ILE A 332 -7.77 -22.83 12.10
CA ILE A 332 -6.48 -22.86 11.41
C ILE A 332 -5.38 -22.98 12.48
N THR A 333 -4.68 -24.10 12.50
CA THR A 333 -3.60 -24.35 13.45
C THR A 333 -2.26 -24.22 12.74
N PHE A 334 -1.33 -23.45 13.32
CA PHE A 334 0.06 -23.34 12.86
C PHE A 334 0.97 -23.98 13.89
N THR A 335 1.68 -25.04 13.51
CA THR A 335 2.62 -25.76 14.37
C THR A 335 3.57 -26.61 13.53
N ASP A 336 4.80 -26.79 13.96
CA ASP A 336 5.77 -27.70 13.38
C ASP A 336 5.98 -28.98 14.23
N GLU A 337 5.20 -29.11 15.31
CA GLU A 337 5.32 -30.20 16.30
C GLU A 337 4.20 -31.25 16.17
N GLU A 338 4.38 -32.36 16.89
CA GLU A 338 3.41 -33.45 16.96
C GLU A 338 2.13 -33.03 17.74
N PRO A 339 0.96 -33.65 17.41
CA PRO A 339 -0.27 -33.38 18.16
C PRO A 339 -0.18 -33.92 19.57
N GLN A 340 -0.11 -33.01 20.54
CA GLN A 340 0.10 -33.31 21.95
C GLN A 340 -1.06 -32.88 22.84
N SER A 341 -1.23 -33.56 24.01
CA SER A 341 -2.20 -33.21 25.04
C SER A 341 -1.62 -33.37 26.42
N TYR A 342 -1.87 -32.40 27.27
CA TYR A 342 -1.48 -32.34 28.66
C TYR A 342 -2.66 -32.30 29.63
N LEU A 343 -3.90 -32.37 29.12
CA LEU A 343 -5.11 -32.49 29.93
C LEU A 343 -5.15 -33.82 30.72
N ILE A 344 -5.83 -33.82 31.85
CA ILE A 344 -6.08 -35.02 32.65
C ILE A 344 -7.58 -35.30 32.70
N PRO A 345 -8.03 -36.45 32.16
CA PRO A 345 -7.25 -37.46 31.41
C PRO A 345 -6.71 -36.92 30.08
N THR A 346 -5.57 -37.45 29.61
CA THR A 346 -4.91 -37.06 28.39
C THR A 346 -5.86 -37.23 27.18
N MET A 347 -6.00 -36.19 26.38
CA MET A 347 -6.75 -36.20 25.14
C MET A 347 -6.01 -37.04 24.09
N THR A 348 -6.73 -37.85 23.36
CA THR A 348 -6.18 -38.56 22.20
C THR A 348 -6.57 -37.87 20.89
N GLN A 349 -5.81 -38.08 19.83
CA GLN A 349 -6.19 -37.60 18.50
C GLN A 349 -7.63 -38.01 18.12
N ASN A 350 -8.03 -39.25 18.44
CA ASN A 350 -9.40 -39.73 18.16
C ASN A 350 -10.48 -38.93 18.91
N ASN A 351 -10.19 -38.45 20.14
CA ASN A 351 -11.14 -37.61 20.86
C ASN A 351 -11.35 -36.26 20.16
N VAL A 352 -10.27 -35.66 19.67
CA VAL A 352 -10.30 -34.38 18.98
C VAL A 352 -10.93 -34.51 17.59
N VAL A 353 -10.60 -35.57 16.85
CA VAL A 353 -11.25 -35.90 15.58
C VAL A 353 -12.77 -36.06 15.77
N ALA A 354 -13.17 -36.79 16.80
CA ALA A 354 -14.61 -36.95 17.10
C ALA A 354 -15.30 -35.61 17.46
N ALA A 355 -14.59 -34.72 18.13
CA ALA A 355 -15.09 -33.38 18.42
C ALA A 355 -15.26 -32.55 17.16
N ILE A 356 -14.28 -32.55 16.25
CA ILE A 356 -14.34 -31.87 14.94
C ILE A 356 -15.52 -32.38 14.11
N GLU A 357 -15.68 -33.71 14.03
CA GLU A 357 -16.79 -34.32 13.27
C GLU A 357 -18.18 -34.00 13.86
N ALA A 358 -18.27 -33.80 15.17
CA ALA A 358 -19.51 -33.49 15.86
C ALA A 358 -20.02 -32.06 15.63
N VAL A 359 -19.13 -31.11 15.29
CA VAL A 359 -19.49 -29.71 15.08
C VAL A 359 -19.97 -29.51 13.64
N PRO A 360 -21.21 -29.06 13.39
CA PRO A 360 -21.65 -28.76 12.04
C PRO A 360 -20.89 -27.57 11.46
N ASP A 361 -20.77 -27.53 10.14
CA ASP A 361 -20.16 -26.43 9.37
C ASP A 361 -18.78 -25.97 9.89
N LEU A 362 -17.99 -26.95 10.38
CA LEU A 362 -16.61 -26.77 10.79
C LEU A 362 -15.66 -27.29 9.73
N SER A 363 -14.69 -26.47 9.36
CA SER A 363 -13.49 -26.86 8.61
C SER A 363 -12.26 -26.69 9.49
N PHE A 364 -11.37 -27.66 9.45
CA PHE A 364 -10.13 -27.64 10.23
C PHE A 364 -8.92 -27.73 9.31
N TYR A 365 -7.98 -26.82 9.51
CA TYR A 365 -6.71 -26.80 8.78
C TYR A 365 -5.55 -26.83 9.75
N VAL A 366 -4.54 -27.65 9.45
CA VAL A 366 -3.24 -27.60 10.11
C VAL A 366 -2.19 -27.21 9.08
N PHE A 367 -1.50 -26.12 9.35
CA PHE A 367 -0.32 -25.70 8.64
C PHE A 367 0.89 -26.19 9.40
N THR A 368 1.66 -27.07 8.78
CA THR A 368 2.80 -27.72 9.43
C THR A 368 3.94 -27.96 8.44
N SER A 369 5.17 -28.08 8.96
CA SER A 369 6.37 -28.31 8.14
C SER A 369 7.16 -29.54 8.61
N GLY A 370 8.16 -29.91 7.86
CA GLY A 370 9.12 -30.91 8.25
C GLY A 370 8.54 -32.24 8.73
N PHE A 371 8.86 -32.63 9.98
CA PHE A 371 8.37 -33.85 10.61
C PHE A 371 6.91 -33.73 11.04
N GLY A 372 6.41 -32.53 11.30
CA GLY A 372 5.01 -32.28 11.64
C GLY A 372 4.05 -32.92 10.66
N LYS A 373 4.36 -32.91 9.36
CA LYS A 373 3.57 -33.57 8.32
C LYS A 373 3.32 -35.04 8.58
N LEU A 374 4.31 -35.75 9.10
CA LEU A 374 4.16 -37.19 9.39
C LEU A 374 3.24 -37.45 10.59
N TRP A 375 3.28 -36.55 11.58
CA TRP A 375 2.49 -36.69 12.79
C TRP A 375 1.03 -36.28 12.59
N TRP A 376 0.79 -35.27 11.74
CA TRP A 376 -0.56 -34.78 11.45
C TRP A 376 -1.25 -35.56 10.31
N ASP A 377 -0.56 -36.42 9.55
CA ASP A 377 -1.13 -37.19 8.44
C ASP A 377 -2.25 -38.14 8.91
N ASP A 378 -1.99 -38.90 9.98
CA ASP A 378 -3.00 -39.80 10.57
C ASP A 378 -4.20 -39.03 11.10
N PHE A 379 -3.99 -37.83 11.66
CA PHE A 379 -5.04 -36.96 12.18
C PHE A 379 -5.94 -36.45 11.05
N THR A 380 -5.34 -35.85 10.02
CA THR A 380 -6.12 -35.24 8.94
C THR A 380 -6.79 -36.27 8.04
N THR A 381 -6.18 -37.44 7.83
CA THR A 381 -6.81 -38.55 7.07
C THR A 381 -7.96 -39.22 7.82
N SER A 382 -8.05 -39.04 9.15
CA SER A 382 -9.11 -39.57 10.00
C SER A 382 -10.40 -38.72 10.02
N SER A 383 -10.39 -37.52 9.45
CA SER A 383 -11.52 -36.60 9.40
C SER A 383 -11.74 -36.06 7.99
N ALA A 384 -12.99 -36.07 7.52
CA ALA A 384 -13.35 -35.46 6.25
C ALA A 384 -13.31 -33.91 6.30
N LYS A 385 -13.33 -33.33 7.51
CA LYS A 385 -13.30 -31.89 7.75
C LYS A 385 -11.90 -31.34 7.97
N ALA A 386 -10.90 -32.21 8.10
CA ALA A 386 -9.54 -31.83 8.40
C ALA A 386 -8.65 -31.87 7.14
N LYS A 387 -7.85 -30.84 6.97
CA LYS A 387 -6.86 -30.73 5.88
C LYS A 387 -5.51 -30.31 6.43
N MET A 388 -4.46 -30.75 5.75
CA MET A 388 -3.09 -30.37 6.06
C MET A 388 -2.50 -29.54 4.93
N GLU A 389 -1.91 -28.43 5.29
CA GLU A 389 -1.21 -27.52 4.40
C GLU A 389 0.26 -27.38 4.81
N GLU A 390 1.10 -27.04 3.86
CA GLU A 390 2.51 -26.79 4.16
C GLU A 390 2.70 -25.40 4.76
N LEU A 391 3.28 -25.36 5.96
CA LEU A 391 3.75 -24.13 6.56
C LEU A 391 4.95 -23.59 5.78
N SER A 392 4.93 -22.31 5.44
CA SER A 392 6.00 -21.67 4.66
C SER A 392 6.46 -20.39 5.34
N SER A 393 7.76 -20.18 5.35
CA SER A 393 8.37 -18.91 5.78
C SER A 393 8.29 -17.80 4.72
N SER A 394 7.65 -18.05 3.58
CA SER A 394 7.34 -17.06 2.55
C SER A 394 5.96 -16.45 2.78
N ALA A 395 5.91 -15.13 2.98
CA ALA A 395 4.65 -14.41 3.16
C ALA A 395 3.71 -14.52 1.95
N GLU A 396 4.26 -14.52 0.73
CA GLU A 396 3.50 -14.65 -0.52
C GLU A 396 2.83 -16.02 -0.64
N GLU A 397 3.58 -17.10 -0.35
CA GLU A 397 3.01 -18.45 -0.34
C GLU A 397 1.95 -18.63 0.76
N MET A 398 2.20 -18.08 1.96
CA MET A 398 1.23 -18.13 3.05
C MET A 398 -0.04 -17.37 2.72
N TYR A 399 0.08 -16.19 2.11
CA TYR A 399 -1.07 -15.42 1.65
C TYR A 399 -1.93 -16.22 0.66
N GLY A 400 -1.32 -16.80 -0.38
CA GLY A 400 -2.04 -17.61 -1.37
C GLY A 400 -2.75 -18.81 -0.74
N LYS A 401 -2.11 -19.51 0.22
CA LYS A 401 -2.73 -20.65 0.92
C LYS A 401 -3.89 -20.24 1.81
N LEU A 402 -3.76 -19.13 2.54
CA LEU A 402 -4.84 -18.61 3.38
C LEU A 402 -6.02 -18.11 2.54
N LEU A 403 -5.77 -17.48 1.39
CA LEU A 403 -6.83 -17.16 0.42
C LEU A 403 -7.57 -18.42 -0.03
N SER A 404 -6.86 -19.48 -0.37
CA SER A 404 -7.48 -20.76 -0.77
C SER A 404 -8.35 -21.33 0.35
N VAL A 405 -7.94 -21.22 1.62
CA VAL A 405 -8.76 -21.65 2.76
C VAL A 405 -10.04 -20.84 2.85
N LEU A 406 -9.98 -19.51 2.70
CA LEU A 406 -11.17 -18.64 2.72
C LEU A 406 -12.09 -18.92 1.52
N ASP A 407 -11.53 -19.04 0.33
CA ASP A 407 -12.30 -19.36 -0.89
C ASP A 407 -13.06 -20.68 -0.72
N GLU A 408 -12.44 -21.69 -0.13
CA GLU A 408 -13.06 -23.00 0.09
C GLU A 408 -14.08 -23.01 1.23
N THR A 409 -13.92 -22.18 2.25
CA THR A 409 -14.70 -22.27 3.49
C THR A 409 -15.71 -21.16 3.70
N ALA A 410 -15.31 -19.93 3.38
CA ALA A 410 -16.12 -18.73 3.62
C ALA A 410 -16.92 -18.29 2.39
N CYS A 411 -16.57 -18.75 1.19
CA CYS A 411 -17.30 -18.38 -0.02
C CYS A 411 -18.60 -19.17 -0.18
N GLY A 412 -19.67 -18.45 -0.54
CA GLY A 412 -20.88 -19.02 -1.11
C GLY A 412 -20.75 -19.09 -2.63
N GLU A 413 -21.27 -20.17 -3.26
CA GLU A 413 -21.55 -20.17 -4.70
C GLU A 413 -22.87 -19.39 -4.93
N ASN A 414 -22.84 -18.32 -5.72
CA ASN A 414 -24.03 -17.62 -6.21
C ASN A 414 -24.74 -18.39 -7.32
#